data_7155a069f822b112cb54defba1ccec4c
#
_entry.id   7155a069f822b112cb54defba1ccec4c
#
_cell.length_a   1.000
_cell.length_b   1.000
_cell.length_c   1.000
_cell.angle_alpha   90.00
_cell.angle_beta   90.00
_cell.angle_gamma   90.00
#
_symmetry.space_group_name_H-M   'P 1'
#
loop_
_entity.id
_entity.type
_entity.pdbx_description
1 polymer ?
#
loop_
_entity_poly.entity_id
_entity_poly.type
_entity_poly.pdbx_seq_one_letter_code
_entity_poly.pdbx_strand_id
1 'polypeptide(L)'
;MQPLAACLSQVYEQQPQVRVFDCIALTHSGGGDLLTERMVNEIKGKYPNSEYIAYPDATGIKRGTSAMYSDIDLLIKGGFKVKALKTNPRVIDRVNAVNKALDGNIIIDPKCKGLIEDLEKTCNKEGTREIDKSNKALTHFTDAFGYFIYWEFPTIKPTLGSIKR
;
A
#
# COMPACT_ATOMS: atom_id res chain seq x y z
N MET A 1 14.41 -0.74 12.64
CA MET A 1 13.29 -1.66 12.36
C MET A 1 12.30 -0.91 11.48
N GLN A 2 11.82 -1.50 10.39
CA GLN A 2 10.89 -0.82 9.47
C GLN A 2 9.46 -0.95 10.01
N PRO A 3 8.63 0.12 9.94
CA PRO A 3 7.23 0.05 10.33
C PRO A 3 6.39 -0.70 9.28
N LEU A 4 5.30 -1.32 9.70
CA LEU A 4 4.20 -1.69 8.83
C LEU A 4 3.31 -0.46 8.64
N ALA A 5 3.16 0.00 7.40
CA ALA A 5 2.36 1.17 7.07
C ALA A 5 1.10 0.79 6.29
N ALA A 6 0.01 1.50 6.55
CA ALA A 6 -1.23 1.40 5.81
C ALA A 6 -1.79 2.79 5.49
N CYS A 7 -2.29 2.96 4.26
CA CYS A 7 -3.04 4.13 3.83
C CYS A 7 -4.51 3.73 3.61
N LEU A 8 -5.40 4.34 4.37
CA LEU A 8 -6.84 4.06 4.30
C LEU A 8 -7.49 5.03 3.33
N SER A 9 -8.13 4.49 2.30
CA SER A 9 -8.69 5.26 1.21
C SER A 9 -10.12 4.83 0.89
N GLN A 10 -10.91 5.78 0.40
CA GLN A 10 -12.20 5.52 -0.22
C GLN A 10 -12.12 5.81 -1.72
N VAL A 11 -12.80 5.00 -2.52
CA VAL A 11 -12.89 5.15 -3.97
C VAL A 11 -14.29 5.61 -4.33
N TYR A 12 -14.40 6.60 -5.20
CA TYR A 12 -15.64 7.16 -5.67
C TYR A 12 -15.76 7.04 -7.19
N GLU A 13 -16.99 6.97 -7.70
CA GLU A 13 -17.23 6.97 -9.15
C GLU A 13 -17.01 8.36 -9.77
N GLN A 14 -17.17 9.41 -8.99
CA GLN A 14 -16.99 10.81 -9.41
C GLN A 14 -15.65 11.37 -8.92
N GLN A 15 -15.17 12.43 -9.57
CA GLN A 15 -13.96 13.14 -9.18
C GLN A 15 -14.12 13.90 -7.85
N PRO A 16 -13.16 13.87 -6.93
CA PRO A 16 -11.93 13.05 -6.98
C PRO A 16 -12.23 11.57 -6.74
N GLN A 17 -11.60 10.71 -7.52
CA GLN A 17 -11.87 9.26 -7.46
C GLN A 17 -11.35 8.60 -6.17
N VAL A 18 -10.34 9.18 -5.54
CA VAL A 18 -9.74 8.64 -4.32
C VAL A 18 -9.65 9.70 -3.24
N ARG A 19 -10.08 9.33 -2.04
CA ARG A 19 -9.84 10.11 -0.83
C ARG A 19 -9.06 9.28 0.17
N VAL A 20 -7.81 9.67 0.46
CA VAL A 20 -7.03 9.10 1.56
C VAL A 20 -7.43 9.82 2.84
N PHE A 21 -8.05 9.11 3.77
CA PHE A 21 -8.62 9.72 4.97
C PHE A 21 -7.90 9.33 6.27
N ASP A 22 -7.05 8.30 6.27
CA ASP A 22 -6.21 7.95 7.43
C ASP A 22 -4.94 7.22 6.99
N CYS A 23 -3.90 7.31 7.81
CA CYS A 23 -2.63 6.62 7.64
C CYS A 23 -2.18 6.06 8.98
N ILE A 24 -1.85 4.77 9.02
CA ILE A 24 -1.44 4.07 10.24
C ILE A 24 -0.05 3.47 10.01
N ALA A 25 0.85 3.65 10.97
CA ALA A 25 2.15 2.98 11.00
C ALA A 25 2.35 2.30 12.34
N LEU A 26 2.70 1.02 12.30
CA LEU A 26 2.98 0.22 13.49
C LEU A 26 4.42 -0.27 13.45
N THR A 27 5.08 -0.22 14.61
CA THR A 27 6.41 -0.79 14.83
C THR A 27 6.32 -1.98 15.79
N HIS A 28 7.29 -2.88 15.72
CA HIS A 28 7.38 -3.97 16.69
C HIS A 28 7.58 -3.40 18.11
N SER A 29 6.77 -3.87 19.04
CA SER A 29 6.88 -3.53 20.48
C SER A 29 7.61 -4.60 21.30
N GLY A 30 8.20 -5.62 20.62
CA GLY A 30 8.88 -6.77 21.24
C GLY A 30 7.97 -8.00 21.35
N GLY A 31 8.56 -9.20 21.54
CA GLY A 31 7.81 -10.36 22.01
C GLY A 31 6.90 -11.08 21.01
N GLY A 32 7.30 -11.23 19.74
CA GLY A 32 6.56 -12.13 18.81
C GLY A 32 5.25 -11.56 18.25
N ASP A 33 5.06 -10.27 18.35
CA ASP A 33 3.90 -9.52 17.86
C ASP A 33 3.76 -9.63 16.34
N LEU A 34 2.61 -10.11 15.87
CA LEU A 34 2.25 -10.10 14.46
C LEU A 34 1.73 -8.72 14.08
N LEU A 35 2.60 -7.89 13.50
CA LEU A 35 2.25 -6.51 13.11
C LEU A 35 0.99 -6.44 12.24
N THR A 36 0.82 -7.41 11.34
CA THR A 36 -0.33 -7.47 10.46
C THR A 36 -1.63 -7.72 11.23
N GLU A 37 -1.61 -8.59 12.25
CA GLU A 37 -2.79 -8.81 13.11
C GLU A 37 -3.14 -7.57 13.92
N ARG A 38 -2.13 -6.88 14.47
CA ARG A 38 -2.33 -5.60 15.17
C ARG A 38 -2.90 -4.53 14.24
N MET A 39 -2.40 -4.42 13.01
CA MET A 39 -2.91 -3.48 11.99
C MET A 39 -4.39 -3.77 11.68
N VAL A 40 -4.75 -5.05 11.49
CA VAL A 40 -6.13 -5.48 11.28
C VAL A 40 -7.01 -5.04 12.45
N ASN A 41 -6.60 -5.30 13.69
CA ASN A 41 -7.37 -4.95 14.88
C ASN A 41 -7.52 -3.44 15.04
N GLU A 42 -6.48 -2.66 14.75
CA GLU A 42 -6.53 -1.21 14.84
C GLU A 42 -7.47 -0.61 13.81
N ILE A 43 -7.41 -1.07 12.55
CA ILE A 43 -8.31 -0.61 11.49
C ILE A 43 -9.77 -0.93 11.84
N LYS A 44 -10.05 -2.16 12.26
CA LYS A 44 -11.40 -2.58 12.62
C LYS A 44 -11.92 -1.87 13.88
N GLY A 45 -11.07 -1.57 14.83
CA GLY A 45 -11.43 -0.79 16.01
C GLY A 45 -11.82 0.65 15.67
N LYS A 46 -11.11 1.28 14.72
CA LYS A 46 -11.40 2.63 14.26
C LYS A 46 -12.62 2.71 13.32
N TYR A 47 -12.84 1.69 12.50
CA TYR A 47 -13.86 1.71 11.42
C TYR A 47 -14.72 0.44 11.40
N PRO A 48 -15.41 0.07 12.50
CA PRO A 48 -16.00 -1.26 12.72
C PRO A 48 -17.08 -1.69 11.71
N ASN A 49 -17.75 -0.73 11.06
CA ASN A 49 -18.89 -1.01 10.16
C ASN A 49 -18.50 -0.87 8.68
N SER A 50 -17.24 -1.10 8.33
CA SER A 50 -16.73 -0.92 6.98
C SER A 50 -16.49 -2.27 6.28
N GLU A 51 -16.60 -2.29 4.97
CA GLU A 51 -16.00 -3.33 4.14
C GLU A 51 -14.53 -2.98 3.89
N TYR A 52 -13.66 -3.99 4.00
CA TYR A 52 -12.23 -3.79 3.85
C TYR A 52 -11.71 -4.51 2.61
N ILE A 53 -10.95 -3.78 1.79
CA ILE A 53 -10.17 -4.34 0.69
C ILE A 53 -8.71 -3.99 0.94
N ALA A 54 -7.85 -5.01 0.99
CA ALA A 54 -6.41 -4.82 1.20
C ALA A 54 -5.64 -5.06 -0.11
N TYR A 55 -4.62 -4.23 -0.33
CA TYR A 55 -3.69 -4.29 -1.46
C TYR A 55 -2.27 -4.50 -0.93
N PRO A 56 -1.95 -5.69 -0.42
CA PRO A 56 -0.65 -5.94 0.18
C PRO A 56 0.44 -6.09 -0.87
N ASP A 57 1.68 -5.93 -0.41
CA ASP A 57 2.88 -6.35 -1.11
C ASP A 57 2.81 -7.87 -1.41
N ALA A 58 3.26 -8.28 -2.60
CA ALA A 58 3.28 -9.68 -3.00
C ALA A 58 4.18 -10.56 -2.11
N THR A 59 5.15 -9.96 -1.40
CA THR A 59 5.99 -10.72 -0.46
C THR A 59 5.22 -11.20 0.77
N GLY A 60 4.09 -10.57 1.09
CA GLY A 60 3.18 -10.99 2.16
C GLY A 60 2.54 -12.35 1.97
N ILE A 61 2.68 -12.98 0.77
CA ILE A 61 2.30 -14.38 0.51
C ILE A 61 3.25 -15.36 1.22
N LYS A 62 4.51 -14.96 1.43
CA LYS A 62 5.52 -15.83 2.02
C LYS A 62 5.29 -15.98 3.52
N ARG A 63 5.28 -17.23 3.99
CA ARG A 63 5.37 -17.51 5.43
C ARG A 63 6.81 -17.33 5.91
N GLY A 64 6.99 -16.65 7.03
CA GLY A 64 8.25 -16.75 7.77
C GLY A 64 8.49 -18.19 8.22
N THR A 65 9.75 -18.59 8.38
CA THR A 65 10.17 -19.99 8.70
C THR A 65 9.50 -20.54 9.98
N SER A 66 9.11 -19.65 10.90
CA SER A 66 8.44 -19.98 12.17
C SER A 66 7.00 -19.48 12.26
N ALA A 67 6.46 -18.85 11.21
CA ALA A 67 5.12 -18.28 11.24
C ALA A 67 4.06 -19.31 10.81
N MET A 68 2.98 -19.42 11.57
CA MET A 68 1.84 -20.30 11.26
C MET A 68 1.05 -19.77 10.06
N TYR A 69 0.97 -18.45 9.89
CA TYR A 69 0.22 -17.76 8.85
C TYR A 69 1.11 -16.76 8.10
N SER A 70 0.81 -16.55 6.81
CA SER A 70 1.35 -15.42 6.05
C SER A 70 0.60 -14.12 6.40
N ASP A 71 1.15 -12.96 6.04
CA ASP A 71 0.46 -11.68 6.22
C ASP A 71 -0.88 -11.65 5.47
N ILE A 72 -0.94 -12.27 4.29
CA ILE A 72 -2.17 -12.39 3.51
C ILE A 72 -3.20 -13.28 4.23
N ASP A 73 -2.78 -14.40 4.83
CA ASP A 73 -3.67 -15.26 5.62
C ASP A 73 -4.29 -14.48 6.80
N LEU A 74 -3.47 -13.63 7.47
CA LEU A 74 -3.92 -12.80 8.58
C LEU A 74 -4.93 -11.73 8.15
N LEU A 75 -4.73 -11.10 6.99
CA LEU A 75 -5.69 -10.15 6.43
C LEU A 75 -7.03 -10.84 6.11
N ILE A 76 -6.98 -12.00 5.44
CA ILE A 76 -8.19 -12.77 5.10
C ILE A 76 -8.91 -13.21 6.36
N LYS A 77 -8.20 -13.75 7.36
CA LYS A 77 -8.76 -14.16 8.66
C LYS A 77 -9.36 -12.96 9.40
N GLY A 78 -8.80 -11.77 9.23
CA GLY A 78 -9.34 -10.51 9.75
C GLY A 78 -10.59 -10.01 9.03
N GLY A 79 -11.03 -10.67 7.95
CA GLY A 79 -12.24 -10.32 7.20
C GLY A 79 -11.98 -9.32 6.05
N PHE A 80 -10.73 -9.13 5.65
CA PHE A 80 -10.40 -8.29 4.50
C PHE A 80 -10.55 -9.08 3.20
N LYS A 81 -11.13 -8.46 2.17
CA LYS A 81 -11.00 -8.90 0.78
C LYS A 81 -9.59 -8.52 0.31
N VAL A 82 -8.79 -9.48 -0.17
CA VAL A 82 -7.40 -9.23 -0.55
C VAL A 82 -7.24 -9.21 -2.06
N LYS A 83 -6.68 -8.13 -2.58
CA LYS A 83 -6.27 -7.95 -3.98
C LYS A 83 -4.75 -7.89 -4.03
N ALA A 84 -4.10 -9.04 -4.08
CA ALA A 84 -2.64 -9.17 -4.14
C ALA A 84 -2.18 -9.52 -5.56
N LEU A 85 -1.08 -8.90 -5.98
CA LEU A 85 -0.39 -9.28 -7.22
C LEU A 85 0.44 -10.55 -6.98
N LYS A 86 0.64 -11.37 -8.01
CA LYS A 86 1.53 -12.55 -7.92
C LYS A 86 2.99 -12.16 -7.70
N THR A 87 3.39 -11.02 -8.25
CA THR A 87 4.73 -10.43 -8.13
C THR A 87 4.59 -8.93 -7.97
N ASN A 88 5.50 -8.32 -7.22
CA ASN A 88 5.53 -6.87 -7.08
C ASN A 88 5.78 -6.20 -8.42
N PRO A 89 5.04 -5.13 -8.75
CA PRO A 89 5.34 -4.29 -9.89
C PRO A 89 6.69 -3.59 -9.69
N ARG A 90 7.33 -3.20 -10.77
CA ARG A 90 8.54 -2.39 -10.68
C ARG A 90 8.23 -1.09 -9.94
N VAL A 91 9.17 -0.63 -9.14
CA VAL A 91 9.01 0.60 -8.35
C VAL A 91 8.64 1.79 -9.25
N ILE A 92 9.32 1.91 -10.41
CA ILE A 92 9.05 3.00 -11.35
C ILE A 92 7.61 2.98 -11.90
N ASP A 93 7.02 1.80 -12.12
CA ASP A 93 5.66 1.67 -12.61
C ASP A 93 4.64 2.11 -11.57
N ARG A 94 4.89 1.78 -10.27
CA ARG A 94 4.07 2.26 -9.15
C ARG A 94 4.19 3.78 -8.97
N VAL A 95 5.39 4.32 -9.03
CA VAL A 95 5.64 5.76 -8.93
C VAL A 95 4.91 6.50 -10.05
N ASN A 96 5.02 6.03 -11.29
CA ASN A 96 4.31 6.63 -12.43
C ASN A 96 2.79 6.57 -12.27
N ALA A 97 2.25 5.47 -11.72
CA ALA A 97 0.82 5.36 -11.43
C ALA A 97 0.38 6.38 -10.38
N VAL A 98 1.14 6.52 -9.29
CA VAL A 98 0.86 7.50 -8.23
C VAL A 98 0.93 8.92 -8.77
N ASN A 99 1.99 9.29 -9.49
CA ASN A 99 2.15 10.63 -10.06
C ASN A 99 0.99 10.98 -10.99
N LYS A 100 0.59 10.05 -11.87
CA LYS A 100 -0.55 10.26 -12.75
C LYS A 100 -1.86 10.42 -11.98
N ALA A 101 -2.06 9.65 -10.91
CA ALA A 101 -3.28 9.74 -10.11
C ALA A 101 -3.34 11.04 -9.29
N LEU A 102 -2.20 11.60 -8.89
CA LEU A 102 -2.10 12.89 -8.21
C LEU A 102 -2.52 14.08 -9.09
N ASP A 103 -2.56 13.93 -10.42
CA ASP A 103 -3.04 14.94 -11.36
C ASP A 103 -4.57 15.17 -11.29
N GLY A 104 -5.11 15.34 -10.08
CA GLY A 104 -6.49 15.75 -9.84
C GLY A 104 -7.47 14.66 -9.41
N ASN A 105 -7.00 13.39 -9.31
CA ASN A 105 -7.87 12.27 -8.94
C ASN A 105 -7.83 11.91 -7.45
N ILE A 106 -6.96 12.51 -6.67
CA ILE A 106 -6.71 12.15 -5.27
C ILE A 106 -6.83 13.37 -4.37
N ILE A 107 -7.53 13.19 -3.26
CA ILE A 107 -7.48 14.10 -2.10
C ILE A 107 -6.86 13.34 -0.93
N ILE A 108 -5.88 13.96 -0.28
CA ILE A 108 -5.23 13.44 0.91
C ILE A 108 -5.59 14.34 2.09
N ASP A 109 -6.17 13.73 3.13
CA ASP A 109 -6.50 14.45 4.36
C ASP A 109 -5.21 14.97 5.02
N PRO A 110 -5.16 16.24 5.46
CA PRO A 110 -3.96 16.81 6.10
C PRO A 110 -3.45 16.05 7.33
N LYS A 111 -4.28 15.24 7.98
CA LYS A 111 -3.84 14.37 9.08
C LYS A 111 -2.95 13.21 8.64
N CYS A 112 -2.96 12.86 7.35
CA CYS A 112 -2.09 11.83 6.75
C CYS A 112 -0.65 12.33 6.57
N LYS A 113 -0.09 12.95 7.60
CA LYS A 113 1.22 13.63 7.57
C LYS A 113 2.34 12.72 7.05
N GLY A 114 2.36 11.45 7.46
CA GLY A 114 3.40 10.52 7.02
C GLY A 114 3.37 10.25 5.51
N LEU A 115 2.17 10.11 4.92
CA LEU A 115 2.05 9.95 3.46
C LEU A 115 2.43 11.24 2.73
N ILE A 116 2.00 12.40 3.23
CA ILE A 116 2.35 13.70 2.65
C ILE A 116 3.86 13.90 2.68
N GLU A 117 4.50 13.66 3.82
CA GLU A 117 5.94 13.76 3.98
C GLU A 117 6.69 12.80 3.05
N ASP A 118 6.25 11.55 2.95
CA ASP A 118 6.81 10.57 2.02
C ASP A 118 6.71 11.05 0.56
N LEU A 119 5.55 11.60 0.16
CA LEU A 119 5.33 12.11 -1.22
C LEU A 119 6.20 13.33 -1.53
N GLU A 120 6.38 14.24 -0.57
CA GLU A 120 7.16 15.47 -0.74
C GLU A 120 8.67 15.24 -0.72
N LYS A 121 9.14 14.30 0.12
CA LYS A 121 10.58 14.09 0.37
C LYS A 121 11.19 12.93 -0.39
N THR A 122 10.37 12.02 -0.95
CA THR A 122 10.90 10.92 -1.74
C THR A 122 11.42 11.42 -3.09
N CYS A 123 12.70 11.24 -3.34
CA CYS A 123 13.35 11.63 -4.58
C CYS A 123 14.09 10.44 -5.20
N ASN A 124 14.56 10.63 -6.43
CA ASN A 124 15.45 9.68 -7.08
C ASN A 124 16.90 9.92 -6.63
N LYS A 125 17.68 8.87 -6.62
CA LYS A 125 19.15 8.99 -6.52
C LYS A 125 19.67 9.86 -7.67
N GLU A 126 20.63 10.68 -7.38
CA GLU A 126 21.25 11.59 -8.37
C GLU A 126 21.66 10.84 -9.65
N GLY A 127 21.26 11.37 -10.79
CA GLY A 127 21.56 10.80 -12.12
C GLY A 127 20.84 9.49 -12.46
N THR A 128 19.90 9.02 -11.64
CA THR A 128 19.20 7.75 -11.87
C THR A 128 17.67 7.92 -11.84
N ARG A 129 16.94 6.85 -12.19
CA ARG A 129 15.48 6.73 -12.01
C ARG A 129 15.11 5.84 -10.83
N GLU A 130 16.08 5.54 -9.98
CA GLU A 130 15.83 4.73 -8.78
C GLU A 130 15.50 5.62 -7.60
N ILE A 131 14.47 5.23 -6.83
CA ILE A 131 14.14 5.93 -5.58
C ILE A 131 15.32 5.86 -4.60
N ASP A 132 15.66 6.99 -4.03
CA ASP A 132 16.63 7.04 -2.93
C ASP A 132 15.99 6.48 -1.65
N LYS A 133 16.50 5.36 -1.19
CA LYS A 133 16.10 4.69 0.06
C LYS A 133 17.14 4.83 1.17
N SER A 134 18.04 5.81 1.07
CA SER A 134 19.05 6.09 2.11
C SER A 134 18.37 6.50 3.42
N ASN A 135 17.31 7.30 3.36
CA ASN A 135 16.48 7.60 4.51
C ASN A 135 15.45 6.48 4.74
N LYS A 136 15.75 5.63 5.74
CA LYS A 136 14.89 4.49 6.11
C LYS A 136 13.55 4.87 6.75
N ALA A 137 13.34 6.12 7.09
CA ALA A 137 12.07 6.61 7.63
C ALA A 137 11.04 6.94 6.54
N LEU A 138 11.50 7.12 5.30
CA LEU A 138 10.68 7.45 4.15
C LEU A 138 10.26 6.21 3.36
N THR A 139 9.34 6.39 2.45
CA THR A 139 8.82 5.42 1.46
C THR A 139 7.83 4.37 1.97
N HIS A 140 7.59 4.26 3.27
CA HIS A 140 6.68 3.23 3.79
C HIS A 140 5.22 3.47 3.39
N PHE A 141 4.75 4.71 3.53
CA PHE A 141 3.39 5.07 3.13
C PHE A 141 3.23 5.16 1.62
N THR A 142 4.22 5.69 0.89
CA THR A 142 4.19 5.72 -0.58
C THR A 142 4.27 4.33 -1.19
N ASP A 143 5.00 3.40 -0.59
CA ASP A 143 5.01 2.00 -1.03
C ASP A 143 3.61 1.36 -0.81
N ALA A 144 3.01 1.51 0.39
CA ALA A 144 1.67 0.99 0.69
C ALA A 144 0.61 1.60 -0.23
N PHE A 145 0.61 2.92 -0.40
CA PHE A 145 -0.31 3.65 -1.26
C PHE A 145 -0.12 3.27 -2.74
N GLY A 146 1.13 3.07 -3.17
CA GLY A 146 1.47 2.72 -4.53
C GLY A 146 0.92 1.37 -4.98
N TYR A 147 0.81 0.36 -4.10
CA TYR A 147 0.20 -0.93 -4.45
C TYR A 147 -1.29 -0.78 -4.76
N PHE A 148 -2.02 -0.02 -3.96
CA PHE A 148 -3.43 0.30 -4.18
C PHE A 148 -3.63 1.06 -5.50
N ILE A 149 -2.90 2.16 -5.71
CA ILE A 149 -3.03 2.98 -6.93
C ILE A 149 -2.65 2.19 -8.17
N TYR A 150 -1.57 1.41 -8.12
CA TYR A 150 -1.16 0.58 -9.25
C TYR A 150 -2.22 -0.46 -9.64
N TRP A 151 -2.92 -1.02 -8.66
CA TRP A 151 -3.98 -1.99 -8.91
C TRP A 151 -5.24 -1.36 -9.50
N GLU A 152 -5.75 -0.29 -8.91
CA GLU A 152 -7.04 0.30 -9.27
C GLU A 152 -6.92 1.27 -10.46
N PHE A 153 -5.77 1.94 -10.64
CA PHE A 153 -5.53 2.96 -11.65
C PHE A 153 -4.25 2.68 -12.47
N PRO A 154 -4.15 1.51 -13.12
CA PRO A 154 -2.94 1.17 -13.88
C PRO A 154 -2.71 2.14 -15.04
N THR A 155 -1.49 2.66 -15.15
CA THR A 155 -1.09 3.57 -16.24
C THR A 155 -0.93 2.84 -17.57
N ILE A 156 -0.65 1.55 -17.52
CA ILE A 156 -0.54 0.65 -18.68
C ILE A 156 -1.63 -0.41 -18.50
N LYS A 157 -2.63 -0.43 -19.39
CA LYS A 157 -3.57 -1.56 -19.41
C LYS A 157 -2.78 -2.82 -19.75
N PRO A 158 -2.85 -3.90 -18.97
CA PRO A 158 -2.20 -5.14 -19.34
C PRO A 158 -2.75 -5.56 -20.70
N THR A 159 -1.88 -5.65 -21.69
CA THR A 159 -2.24 -6.22 -22.99
C THR A 159 -2.58 -7.68 -22.73
N LEU A 160 -3.85 -8.04 -22.75
CA LEU A 160 -4.28 -9.42 -22.84
C LEU A 160 -3.67 -9.98 -24.12
N GLY A 161 -2.59 -10.75 -23.97
CA GLY A 161 -1.98 -11.46 -25.08
C GLY A 161 -3.07 -12.27 -25.78
N SER A 162 -3.42 -11.87 -26.99
CA SER A 162 -4.29 -12.65 -27.85
C SER A 162 -3.64 -14.03 -28.04
N ILE A 163 -4.20 -15.05 -27.40
CA ILE A 163 -3.88 -16.43 -27.72
C ILE A 163 -4.42 -16.63 -29.15
N LYS A 164 -3.53 -16.51 -30.13
CA LYS A 164 -3.82 -17.02 -31.49
C LYS A 164 -3.95 -18.54 -31.38
N ARG A 165 -5.13 -19.03 -31.62
CA ARG A 165 -5.39 -20.43 -31.92
C ARG A 165 -4.78 -20.81 -33.28
#